data_01ee523a0ae3b495b77dfe4d7d207a27
#
_entry.id   01ee523a0ae3b495b77dfe4d7d207a27
#
_cell.length_a   1.000
_cell.length_b   1.000
_cell.length_c   1.000
_cell.angle_alpha   90.00
_cell.angle_beta   90.00
_cell.angle_gamma   90.00
#
_symmetry.space_group_name_H-M   'P 1'
#
loop_
_entity.id
_entity.type
_entity.pdbx_description
1 polymer ?
#
loop_
_entity_poly.entity_id
_entity_poly.type
_entity_poly.pdbx_seq_one_letter_code
_entity_poly.pdbx_strand_id
1 'polypeptide(L)'
;DLAARHPADAGVVIALLLNLVTLAPGDALYLGAGILHAYLSGTVVEVMANSDNVLRGGLTGKHVDVLGLLDVLDTAPTVPAVQHRRPDAAVQVYEAPVDDFRLRRLDLGLDRAAVIGPGPVIALCTSGRVDVGPYTLESGDALWVPAADGAVDMVGEGVVFEASAGR
;
A
#
# COMPACT_ATOMS: atom_id res chain seq x y z
N ASP A 1 3.71 -17.49 -18.28
CA ASP A 1 3.95 -16.12 -18.74
C ASP A 1 5.14 -15.43 -18.07
N LEU A 2 5.43 -15.67 -16.78
CA LEU A 2 6.63 -15.14 -16.10
C LEU A 2 7.93 -15.60 -16.78
N ALA A 3 8.02 -16.87 -17.17
CA ALA A 3 9.20 -17.40 -17.82
C ALA A 3 9.49 -16.75 -19.20
N ALA A 4 8.45 -16.31 -19.90
CA ALA A 4 8.61 -15.59 -21.17
C ALA A 4 9.11 -14.15 -20.96
N ARG A 5 8.71 -13.51 -19.85
CA ARG A 5 9.14 -12.15 -19.49
C ARG A 5 10.50 -12.11 -18.80
N HIS A 6 10.83 -13.17 -18.08
CA HIS A 6 12.06 -13.29 -17.29
C HIS A 6 12.77 -14.62 -17.61
N PRO A 7 13.32 -14.79 -18.83
CA PRO A 7 13.97 -16.05 -19.23
C PRO A 7 15.20 -16.31 -18.36
N ALA A 8 15.31 -17.53 -17.86
CA ALA A 8 16.41 -18.01 -17.01
C ALA A 8 16.52 -17.33 -15.61
N ASP A 9 15.50 -16.59 -15.18
CA ASP A 9 15.46 -16.01 -13.84
C ASP A 9 14.93 -17.05 -12.81
N ALA A 10 15.71 -17.29 -11.76
CA ALA A 10 15.32 -18.23 -10.69
C ALA A 10 14.03 -17.82 -9.98
N GLY A 11 13.70 -16.55 -9.96
CA GLY A 11 12.44 -16.02 -9.42
C GLY A 11 11.20 -16.63 -10.07
N VAL A 12 11.31 -17.12 -11.31
CA VAL A 12 10.21 -17.86 -11.97
C VAL A 12 9.86 -19.14 -11.24
N VAL A 13 10.88 -19.88 -10.77
CA VAL A 13 10.68 -21.11 -10.01
C VAL A 13 10.22 -20.78 -8.58
N ILE A 14 10.82 -19.76 -7.97
CA ILE A 14 10.46 -19.30 -6.62
C ILE A 14 9.00 -18.86 -6.58
N ALA A 15 8.50 -18.20 -7.61
CA ALA A 15 7.10 -17.78 -7.68
C ALA A 15 6.09 -18.94 -7.57
N LEU A 16 6.48 -20.17 -7.93
CA LEU A 16 5.63 -21.36 -7.77
C LEU A 16 5.53 -21.83 -6.30
N LEU A 17 6.42 -21.38 -5.44
CA LEU A 17 6.46 -21.70 -4.02
C LEU A 17 5.73 -20.65 -3.17
N LEU A 18 5.36 -19.52 -3.76
CA LEU A 18 4.64 -18.45 -3.08
C LEU A 18 3.13 -18.68 -3.09
N ASN A 19 2.44 -18.13 -2.10
CA ASN A 19 0.99 -18.10 -2.10
C ASN A 19 0.46 -17.19 -3.19
N LEU A 20 -0.44 -17.69 -4.03
CA LEU A 20 -1.17 -16.82 -4.98
C LEU A 20 -2.35 -16.15 -4.25
N VAL A 21 -2.29 -14.84 -4.12
CA VAL A 21 -3.32 -14.04 -3.47
C VAL A 21 -4.02 -13.15 -4.48
N THR A 22 -5.34 -13.17 -4.49
CA THR A 22 -6.16 -12.23 -5.27
C THR A 22 -6.86 -11.29 -4.30
N LEU A 23 -6.63 -9.99 -4.46
CA LEU A 23 -7.25 -8.95 -3.66
C LEU A 23 -8.39 -8.29 -4.45
N ALA A 24 -9.53 -8.13 -3.81
CA ALA A 24 -10.60 -7.28 -4.34
C ALA A 24 -10.28 -5.79 -4.10
N PRO A 25 -10.91 -4.86 -4.84
CA PRO A 25 -10.72 -3.44 -4.62
C PRO A 25 -11.00 -3.02 -3.17
N GLY A 26 -9.99 -2.48 -2.50
CA GLY A 26 -10.04 -2.07 -1.10
C GLY A 26 -9.61 -3.15 -0.09
N ASP A 27 -9.33 -4.37 -0.54
CA ASP A 27 -8.63 -5.34 0.29
C ASP A 27 -7.16 -4.92 0.48
N ALA A 28 -6.56 -5.33 1.57
CA ALA A 28 -5.15 -5.08 1.86
C ALA A 28 -4.44 -6.31 2.41
N LEU A 29 -3.12 -6.29 2.28
CA LEU A 29 -2.23 -7.30 2.82
C LEU A 29 -1.05 -6.60 3.49
N TYR A 30 -0.76 -6.95 4.73
CA TYR A 30 0.49 -6.58 5.39
C TYR A 30 1.55 -7.64 5.11
N LEU A 31 2.73 -7.18 4.73
CA LEU A 31 3.91 -8.01 4.50
C LEU A 31 5.04 -7.54 5.41
N GLY A 32 5.47 -8.41 6.31
CA GLY A 32 6.59 -8.16 7.21
C GLY A 32 7.95 -8.18 6.50
N ALA A 33 8.97 -7.73 7.19
CA ALA A 33 10.34 -7.84 6.72
C ALA A 33 10.71 -9.31 6.45
N GLY A 34 11.52 -9.54 5.42
CA GLY A 34 11.97 -10.89 5.02
C GLY A 34 10.95 -11.71 4.24
N ILE A 35 9.72 -11.23 4.06
CA ILE A 35 8.68 -11.94 3.30
C ILE A 35 8.82 -11.64 1.81
N LEU A 36 9.18 -12.68 1.05
CA LEU A 36 9.30 -12.56 -0.40
C LEU A 36 7.92 -12.43 -1.07
N HIS A 37 7.77 -11.44 -1.94
CA HIS A 37 6.52 -11.17 -2.63
C HIS A 37 6.74 -10.56 -4.01
N ALA A 38 5.72 -10.63 -4.86
CA ALA A 38 5.73 -10.00 -6.17
C ALA A 38 4.31 -9.61 -6.59
N TYR A 39 4.17 -8.49 -7.28
CA TYR A 39 2.93 -8.06 -7.91
C TYR A 39 2.83 -8.64 -9.31
N LEU A 40 1.77 -9.40 -9.60
CA LEU A 40 1.56 -10.02 -10.91
C LEU A 40 0.77 -9.12 -11.84
N SER A 41 -0.28 -8.48 -11.33
CA SER A 41 -1.13 -7.55 -12.09
C SER A 41 -1.98 -6.71 -11.15
N GLY A 42 -2.48 -5.58 -11.64
CA GLY A 42 -3.37 -4.68 -10.91
C GLY A 42 -2.72 -3.37 -10.51
N THR A 43 -3.49 -2.55 -9.79
CA THR A 43 -3.04 -1.28 -9.20
C THR A 43 -3.15 -1.38 -7.70
N VAL A 44 -2.11 -0.99 -6.99
CA VAL A 44 -2.05 -1.00 -5.52
C VAL A 44 -1.60 0.36 -4.98
N VAL A 45 -2.04 0.66 -3.77
CA VAL A 45 -1.43 1.69 -2.93
C VAL A 45 -0.52 0.98 -1.94
N GLU A 46 0.76 1.30 -1.98
CA GLU A 46 1.78 0.72 -1.10
C GLU A 46 2.33 1.80 -0.18
N VAL A 47 2.45 1.48 1.11
CA VAL A 47 3.15 2.28 2.10
C VAL A 47 4.18 1.42 2.79
N MET A 48 5.36 1.97 3.01
CA MET A 48 6.50 1.27 3.63
C MET A 48 7.13 2.14 4.70
N ALA A 49 7.85 1.49 5.63
CA ALA A 49 8.76 2.18 6.53
C ALA A 49 9.81 2.98 5.74
N ASN A 50 10.23 4.11 6.28
CA ASN A 50 11.22 4.97 5.65
C ASN A 50 12.64 4.38 5.81
N SER A 51 12.91 3.34 5.04
CA SER A 51 14.22 2.70 4.95
C SER A 51 14.52 2.35 3.48
N ASP A 52 15.78 2.44 3.08
CA ASP A 52 16.22 2.08 1.72
C ASP A 52 16.99 0.74 1.73
N ASN A 53 16.41 -0.26 2.40
CA ASN A 53 17.01 -1.58 2.58
C ASN A 53 16.27 -2.68 1.80
N VAL A 54 15.64 -2.33 0.68
CA VAL A 54 14.90 -3.28 -0.15
C VAL A 54 15.85 -4.15 -0.96
N LEU A 55 15.85 -5.46 -0.67
CA LEU A 55 16.55 -6.48 -1.46
C LEU A 55 15.62 -7.03 -2.56
N ARG A 56 16.22 -7.43 -3.68
CA ARG A 56 15.48 -7.99 -4.83
C ARG A 56 15.60 -9.51 -4.82
N GLY A 57 14.47 -10.20 -5.00
CA GLY A 57 14.40 -11.66 -5.01
C GLY A 57 14.40 -12.30 -6.41
N GLY A 58 14.46 -11.51 -7.47
CA GLY A 58 14.34 -11.96 -8.86
C GLY A 58 13.22 -11.23 -9.62
N LEU A 59 12.87 -11.71 -10.81
CA LEU A 59 11.84 -11.15 -11.71
C LEU A 59 12.07 -9.66 -12.02
N THR A 60 13.33 -9.25 -12.14
CA THR A 60 13.74 -7.85 -12.30
C THR A 60 15.01 -7.74 -13.12
N GLY A 61 15.16 -6.63 -13.85
CA GLY A 61 16.44 -6.25 -14.46
C GLY A 61 17.40 -5.53 -13.51
N LYS A 62 17.02 -5.31 -12.25
CA LYS A 62 17.88 -4.67 -11.24
C LYS A 62 18.83 -5.69 -10.62
N HIS A 63 19.92 -5.20 -10.02
CA HIS A 63 20.87 -6.06 -9.31
C HIS A 63 20.18 -6.87 -8.19
N VAL A 64 20.50 -8.16 -8.11
CA VAL A 64 20.06 -9.09 -7.06
C VAL A 64 21.27 -9.47 -6.22
N ASP A 65 21.30 -9.03 -4.98
CA ASP A 65 22.27 -9.48 -3.99
C ASP A 65 21.75 -10.78 -3.35
N VAL A 66 22.18 -11.90 -3.93
CA VAL A 66 21.71 -13.23 -3.51
C VAL A 66 22.13 -13.55 -2.07
N LEU A 67 23.35 -13.20 -1.67
CA LEU A 67 23.86 -13.52 -0.34
C LEU A 67 23.13 -12.68 0.72
N GLY A 68 23.03 -11.37 0.50
CA GLY A 68 22.29 -10.49 1.39
C GLY A 68 20.80 -10.85 1.49
N LEU A 69 20.20 -11.30 0.39
CA LEU A 69 18.82 -11.78 0.40
C LEU A 69 18.66 -13.02 1.27
N LEU A 70 19.54 -14.03 1.12
CA LEU A 70 19.47 -15.27 1.89
C LEU A 70 19.68 -15.06 3.39
N ASP A 71 20.43 -14.03 3.78
CA ASP A 71 20.69 -13.69 5.19
C ASP A 71 19.44 -13.13 5.90
N VAL A 72 18.49 -12.54 5.16
CA VAL A 72 17.31 -11.88 5.75
C VAL A 72 15.98 -12.55 5.37
N LEU A 73 16.01 -13.51 4.45
CA LEU A 73 14.79 -14.14 3.94
C LEU A 73 14.15 -15.05 4.99
N ASP A 74 12.88 -14.80 5.31
CA ASP A 74 12.06 -15.74 6.07
C ASP A 74 11.47 -16.79 5.11
N THR A 75 11.87 -18.03 5.29
CA THR A 75 11.40 -19.19 4.50
C THR A 75 10.30 -19.98 5.19
N ALA A 76 9.85 -19.55 6.37
CA ALA A 76 8.76 -20.23 7.07
C ALA A 76 7.46 -20.15 6.25
N PRO A 77 6.69 -21.25 6.17
CA PRO A 77 5.39 -21.23 5.53
C PRO A 77 4.46 -20.22 6.22
N THR A 78 3.90 -19.31 5.44
CA THR A 78 3.00 -18.28 5.94
C THR A 78 1.62 -18.40 5.28
N VAL A 79 0.58 -18.04 6.01
CA VAL A 79 -0.77 -17.87 5.47
C VAL A 79 -1.04 -16.38 5.36
N PRO A 80 -1.22 -15.85 4.15
CA PRO A 80 -1.48 -14.42 3.97
C PRO A 80 -2.78 -14.00 4.69
N ALA A 81 -2.68 -13.03 5.58
CA ALA A 81 -3.83 -12.48 6.30
C ALA A 81 -4.42 -11.29 5.52
N VAL A 82 -5.38 -11.57 4.65
CA VAL A 82 -6.07 -10.54 3.88
C VAL A 82 -7.03 -9.76 4.77
N GLN A 83 -6.90 -8.45 4.77
CA GLN A 83 -7.83 -7.52 5.41
C GLN A 83 -8.87 -7.12 4.36
N HIS A 84 -10.08 -7.63 4.50
CA HIS A 84 -11.15 -7.34 3.55
C HIS A 84 -11.74 -5.95 3.73
N ARG A 85 -12.09 -5.34 2.61
CA ARG A 85 -12.84 -4.07 2.60
C ARG A 85 -14.13 -4.22 3.39
N ARG A 86 -14.46 -3.19 4.19
CA ARG A 86 -15.76 -3.01 4.83
C ARG A 86 -16.62 -2.06 3.99
N PRO A 87 -17.59 -2.58 3.21
CA PRO A 87 -18.34 -1.77 2.25
C PRO A 87 -19.13 -0.62 2.89
N ASP A 88 -19.58 -0.81 4.14
CA ASP A 88 -20.40 0.17 4.86
C ASP A 88 -19.57 1.20 5.65
N ALA A 89 -18.25 1.02 5.71
CA ALA A 89 -17.37 1.93 6.41
C ALA A 89 -16.93 3.10 5.52
N ALA A 90 -17.25 4.33 5.91
CA ALA A 90 -16.73 5.53 5.26
C ALA A 90 -15.21 5.67 5.46
N VAL A 91 -14.69 5.16 6.57
CA VAL A 91 -13.26 5.14 6.90
C VAL A 91 -12.86 3.73 7.28
N GLN A 92 -11.87 3.20 6.62
CA GLN A 92 -11.24 1.93 6.95
C GLN A 92 -9.78 2.18 7.31
N VAL A 93 -9.37 1.75 8.49
CA VAL A 93 -7.98 1.67 8.91
C VAL A 93 -7.46 0.29 8.55
N TYR A 94 -6.31 0.22 7.91
CA TYR A 94 -5.60 -1.04 7.68
C TYR A 94 -4.64 -1.30 8.82
N GLU A 95 -4.78 -2.45 9.45
CA GLU A 95 -3.97 -2.85 10.59
C GLU A 95 -2.57 -3.28 10.10
N ALA A 96 -1.55 -2.73 10.74
CA ALA A 96 -0.16 -3.13 10.54
C ALA A 96 0.51 -3.24 11.92
N PRO A 97 1.26 -4.32 12.21
CA PRO A 97 1.91 -4.51 13.51
C PRO A 97 3.24 -3.74 13.59
N VAL A 98 3.24 -2.49 13.11
CA VAL A 98 4.40 -1.58 13.09
C VAL A 98 3.96 -0.16 13.44
N ASP A 99 4.88 0.59 14.03
CA ASP A 99 4.67 1.99 14.40
C ASP A 99 5.25 2.97 13.37
N ASP A 100 5.75 2.47 12.24
CA ASP A 100 6.41 3.30 11.22
C ASP A 100 5.43 4.10 10.39
N PHE A 101 4.26 3.50 10.11
CA PHE A 101 3.23 4.11 9.28
C PHE A 101 1.82 3.68 9.68
N ARG A 102 0.85 4.46 9.25
CA ARG A 102 -0.57 4.13 9.29
C ARG A 102 -1.20 4.42 7.94
N LEU A 103 -2.06 3.52 7.47
CA LEU A 103 -2.81 3.69 6.23
C LEU A 103 -4.32 3.66 6.53
N ARG A 104 -5.04 4.67 6.01
CA ARG A 104 -6.49 4.71 6.02
C ARG A 104 -7.01 4.81 4.59
N ARG A 105 -8.16 4.24 4.34
CA ARG A 105 -8.97 4.47 3.16
C ARG A 105 -10.23 5.22 3.56
N LEU A 106 -10.56 6.24 2.79
CA LEU A 106 -11.72 7.10 3.00
C LEU A 106 -12.60 6.99 1.74
N ASP A 107 -13.82 6.49 1.92
CA ASP A 107 -14.85 6.42 0.88
C ASP A 107 -15.79 7.63 1.06
N LEU A 108 -15.64 8.65 0.22
CA LEU A 108 -16.41 9.87 0.24
C LEU A 108 -17.61 9.75 -0.71
N GLY A 109 -18.76 10.25 -0.28
CA GLY A 109 -19.97 10.37 -1.08
C GLY A 109 -20.66 11.71 -0.79
N LEU A 110 -21.72 12.03 -1.53
CA LEU A 110 -22.41 13.34 -1.46
C LEU A 110 -22.80 13.77 -0.04
N ASP A 111 -23.03 12.81 0.87
CA ASP A 111 -23.44 13.05 2.26
C ASP A 111 -22.35 12.68 3.27
N ARG A 112 -21.13 12.41 2.82
CA ARG A 112 -20.04 11.99 3.70
C ARG A 112 -18.87 12.96 3.57
N ALA A 113 -18.66 13.73 4.61
CA ALA A 113 -17.41 14.45 4.83
C ALA A 113 -16.45 13.58 5.65
N ALA A 114 -15.18 13.75 5.45
CA ALA A 114 -14.14 13.12 6.26
C ALA A 114 -13.13 14.19 6.70
N VAL A 115 -12.33 13.84 7.67
CA VAL A 115 -11.27 14.73 8.17
C VAL A 115 -9.95 13.99 8.06
N ILE A 116 -8.99 14.62 7.39
CA ILE A 116 -7.60 14.20 7.47
C ILE A 116 -7.11 14.47 8.89
N GLY A 117 -6.54 13.47 9.52
CA GLY A 117 -6.07 13.56 10.92
C GLY A 117 -4.94 14.57 11.10
N PRO A 118 -4.71 15.05 12.35
CA PRO A 118 -3.57 15.90 12.62
C PRO A 118 -2.27 15.12 12.44
N GLY A 119 -1.27 15.79 11.90
CA GLY A 119 0.06 15.21 11.68
C GLY A 119 0.49 15.34 10.22
N PRO A 120 1.75 15.03 9.91
CA PRO A 120 2.17 14.98 8.53
C PRO A 120 1.45 13.81 7.82
N VAL A 121 0.73 14.14 6.76
CA VAL A 121 -0.11 13.19 6.02
C VAL A 121 0.12 13.36 4.52
N ILE A 122 0.14 12.25 3.80
CA ILE A 122 -0.04 12.22 2.35
C ILE A 122 -1.46 11.73 2.08
N ALA A 123 -2.27 12.54 1.39
CA ALA A 123 -3.57 12.17 0.87
C ALA A 123 -3.46 11.90 -0.63
N LEU A 124 -3.80 10.68 -1.06
CA LEU A 124 -3.79 10.26 -2.47
C LEU A 124 -5.23 9.99 -2.92
N CYS A 125 -5.73 10.77 -3.85
CA CYS A 125 -7.01 10.51 -4.50
C CYS A 125 -6.83 9.41 -5.55
N THR A 126 -7.55 8.30 -5.42
CA THR A 126 -7.48 7.17 -6.36
C THR A 126 -8.69 7.07 -7.29
N SER A 127 -9.78 7.72 -6.94
CA SER A 127 -10.94 7.85 -7.83
C SER A 127 -11.81 9.04 -7.41
N GLY A 128 -12.54 9.60 -8.38
CA GLY A 128 -13.46 10.70 -8.17
C GLY A 128 -12.79 12.06 -8.08
N ARG A 129 -13.44 13.00 -7.39
CA ARG A 129 -12.99 14.38 -7.18
C ARG A 129 -13.29 14.79 -5.74
N VAL A 130 -12.29 15.26 -5.04
CA VAL A 130 -12.35 15.57 -3.61
C VAL A 130 -11.68 16.90 -3.34
N ASP A 131 -12.36 17.77 -2.59
CA ASP A 131 -11.79 19.02 -2.09
C ASP A 131 -11.19 18.76 -0.69
N VAL A 132 -9.95 19.15 -0.49
CA VAL A 132 -9.19 19.03 0.76
C VAL A 132 -8.74 20.43 1.15
N GLY A 133 -9.43 21.06 2.10
CA GLY A 133 -9.24 22.47 2.39
C GLY A 133 -9.38 23.34 1.12
N PRO A 134 -8.35 24.12 0.72
CA PRO A 134 -8.40 24.95 -0.48
C PRO A 134 -8.03 24.19 -1.77
N TYR A 135 -7.68 22.91 -1.72
CA TYR A 135 -7.18 22.14 -2.85
C TYR A 135 -8.21 21.15 -3.35
N THR A 136 -8.30 21.00 -4.66
CA THR A 136 -9.08 19.94 -5.32
C THR A 136 -8.15 18.84 -5.80
N LEU A 137 -8.46 17.60 -5.47
CA LEU A 137 -7.75 16.39 -5.92
C LEU A 137 -8.63 15.60 -6.88
N GLU A 138 -8.07 15.22 -8.01
CA GLU A 138 -8.64 14.25 -8.95
C GLU A 138 -7.88 12.92 -8.88
N SER A 139 -8.38 11.90 -9.58
CA SER A 139 -7.76 10.59 -9.58
C SER A 139 -6.29 10.64 -10.03
N GLY A 140 -5.38 10.25 -9.17
CA GLY A 140 -3.92 10.29 -9.35
C GLY A 140 -3.23 11.46 -8.64
N ASP A 141 -3.98 12.44 -8.16
CA ASP A 141 -3.42 13.58 -7.43
C ASP A 141 -3.09 13.20 -5.98
N ALA A 142 -2.02 13.77 -5.48
CA ALA A 142 -1.61 13.64 -4.09
C ALA A 142 -1.35 15.00 -3.44
N LEU A 143 -1.70 15.12 -2.17
CA LEU A 143 -1.50 16.33 -1.36
C LEU A 143 -0.69 15.96 -0.11
N TRP A 144 0.32 16.75 0.17
CA TRP A 144 1.00 16.76 1.45
C TRP A 144 0.32 17.75 2.41
N VAL A 145 -0.12 17.25 3.56
CA VAL A 145 -0.69 18.05 4.65
C VAL A 145 0.31 18.11 5.79
N PRO A 146 0.93 19.26 6.06
CA PRO A 146 1.87 19.43 7.16
C PRO A 146 1.19 19.28 8.53
N ALA A 147 1.95 18.86 9.54
CA ALA A 147 1.44 18.78 10.91
C ALA A 147 0.95 20.14 11.46
N ALA A 148 1.51 21.23 10.96
CA ALA A 148 1.13 22.59 11.38
C ALA A 148 -0.29 23.00 10.95
N ASP A 149 -0.84 22.37 9.90
CA ASP A 149 -2.17 22.69 9.40
C ASP A 149 -3.29 22.04 10.23
N GLY A 150 -2.91 21.09 11.11
CA GLY A 150 -3.87 20.39 11.96
C GLY A 150 -4.77 19.45 11.17
N ALA A 151 -6.03 19.34 11.62
CA ALA A 151 -7.04 18.56 10.92
C ALA A 151 -7.64 19.36 9.77
N VAL A 152 -7.78 18.74 8.60
CA VAL A 152 -8.31 19.38 7.38
C VAL A 152 -9.57 18.66 6.92
N ASP A 153 -10.63 19.42 6.70
CA ASP A 153 -11.89 18.90 6.16
C ASP A 153 -11.72 18.44 4.70
N MET A 154 -12.42 17.36 4.39
CA MET A 154 -12.45 16.77 3.07
C MET A 154 -13.89 16.49 2.64
N VAL A 155 -14.27 16.99 1.47
CA VAL A 155 -15.61 16.86 0.91
C VAL A 155 -15.54 16.50 -0.57
N GLY A 156 -16.59 15.86 -1.10
CA GLY A 156 -16.67 15.48 -2.51
C GLY A 156 -17.11 14.04 -2.67
N GLU A 157 -16.86 13.48 -3.85
CA GLU A 157 -17.21 12.09 -4.18
C GLU A 157 -15.97 11.37 -4.72
N GLY A 158 -15.48 10.36 -4.00
CA GLY A 158 -14.28 9.65 -4.41
C GLY A 158 -13.68 8.76 -3.33
N VAL A 159 -12.51 8.22 -3.65
CA VAL A 159 -11.72 7.40 -2.74
C VAL A 159 -10.36 8.05 -2.51
N VAL A 160 -10.05 8.30 -1.26
CA VAL A 160 -8.75 8.83 -0.84
C VAL A 160 -8.05 7.84 0.09
N PHE A 161 -6.78 7.60 -0.16
CA PHE A 161 -5.91 6.94 0.79
C PHE A 161 -5.10 7.98 1.54
N GLU A 162 -5.07 7.83 2.85
CA GLU A 162 -4.30 8.67 3.76
C GLU A 162 -3.18 7.85 4.37
N ALA A 163 -1.94 8.25 4.11
CA ALA A 163 -0.76 7.70 4.73
C ALA A 163 -0.18 8.71 5.73
N SER A 164 0.04 8.27 6.96
CA SER A 164 0.63 9.07 8.03
C SER A 164 1.72 8.29 8.75
N ALA A 165 2.53 8.96 9.55
CA ALA A 165 3.38 8.29 10.52
C ALA A 165 2.50 7.45 11.47
N GLY A 166 3.01 6.30 11.86
CA GLY A 166 2.44 5.47 12.92
C GLY A 166 2.59 6.15 14.30
N ARG A 167 2.22 5.45 15.34
CA ARG A 167 2.38 5.91 16.72
C ARG A 167 3.46 5.11 17.41
#